data_383cf6fdddf58eccba225f9204bade8a
#
_entry.id   383cf6fdddf58eccba225f9204bade8a
#
_cell.length_a   1.000
_cell.length_b   1.000
_cell.length_c   1.000
_cell.angle_alpha   90.00
_cell.angle_beta   90.00
_cell.angle_gamma   90.00
#
_symmetry.space_group_name_H-M   'P 1'
#
loop_
_entity.id
_entity.type
_entity.pdbx_description
1 polymer ?
#
loop_
_entity_poly.entity_id
_entity_poly.type
_entity_poly.pdbx_seq_one_letter_code
_entity_poly.pdbx_strand_id
1 'polypeptide(L)'
;QSMLISDEFSLWESLLRWLSSSSHSERRGPTASPLLSQLIPLIRFSMLSPQEISTVEDSLLTKTHGKILEPLIGKAYKAHAVSLTTKARDCIDLSSLLRDYSELRWDRRLVLKRDQLERGLDHEFKISTRSPTIPINSWSWTFRLSTQGSFSSTSPNEDSLRIFLNAESVDHPRHVEFLVSFVDDRRVIKSIVGKNQFTKSRYSCELEMGEKISIRELATSSSKLLNEGELHIQITIRPINGNEV
;
A
#
# COMPACT_ATOMS: atom_id res chain seq x y z
N GLN A 1 -9.23 16.12 6.93
CA GLN A 1 -8.23 15.66 7.92
C GLN A 1 -8.04 14.16 7.75
N SER A 2 -6.83 13.73 7.38
CA SER A 2 -6.49 12.32 7.38
C SER A 2 -6.46 11.81 8.82
N MET A 3 -7.13 10.70 9.06
CA MET A 3 -7.11 10.06 10.38
C MET A 3 -5.83 9.22 10.46
N LEU A 4 -4.91 9.58 11.36
CA LEU A 4 -3.74 8.77 11.68
C LEU A 4 -4.17 7.61 12.57
N ILE A 5 -3.97 6.39 12.11
CA ILE A 5 -4.28 5.16 12.84
C ILE A 5 -3.06 4.24 12.86
N SER A 6 -2.97 3.35 13.84
CA SER A 6 -1.88 2.37 13.85
C SER A 6 -1.99 1.42 12.67
N ASP A 7 -3.14 0.81 12.49
CA ASP A 7 -3.48 -0.11 11.40
C ASP A 7 -5.01 -0.33 11.33
N GLU A 8 -5.48 -1.09 10.35
CA GLU A 8 -6.91 -1.39 10.18
C GLU A 8 -7.44 -2.36 11.24
N PHE A 9 -6.60 -3.22 11.82
CA PHE A 9 -7.02 -4.12 12.89
C PHE A 9 -7.35 -3.36 14.18
N SER A 10 -6.61 -2.32 14.49
CA SER A 10 -6.91 -1.40 15.61
C SER A 10 -8.26 -0.68 15.42
N LEU A 11 -8.64 -0.35 14.17
CA LEU A 11 -9.98 0.16 13.88
C LEU A 11 -11.06 -0.89 14.15
N TRP A 12 -10.82 -2.13 13.72
CA TRP A 12 -11.72 -3.25 14.02
C TRP A 12 -11.92 -3.45 15.53
N GLU A 13 -10.85 -3.51 16.29
CA GLU A 13 -10.91 -3.63 17.75
C GLU A 13 -11.63 -2.45 18.41
N SER A 14 -11.41 -1.23 17.88
CA SER A 14 -12.09 -0.04 18.36
C SER A 14 -13.59 -0.09 18.09
N LEU A 15 -14.00 -0.60 16.93
CA LEU A 15 -15.42 -0.85 16.62
C LEU A 15 -16.02 -1.85 17.60
N LEU A 16 -15.34 -2.99 17.88
CA LEU A 16 -15.81 -3.99 18.85
C LEU A 16 -15.97 -3.37 20.26
N ARG A 17 -15.00 -2.62 20.72
CA ARG A 17 -15.07 -1.91 22.02
C ARG A 17 -16.24 -0.94 22.07
N TRP A 18 -16.45 -0.18 21.00
CA TRP A 18 -17.55 0.77 20.91
C TRP A 18 -18.94 0.07 20.91
N LEU A 19 -19.07 -1.05 20.22
CA LEU A 19 -20.29 -1.87 20.21
C LEU A 19 -20.57 -2.49 21.58
N SER A 20 -19.55 -2.87 22.33
CA SER A 20 -19.68 -3.49 23.65
C SER A 20 -19.92 -2.50 24.78
N SER A 21 -19.84 -1.19 24.53
CA SER A 21 -20.10 -0.16 25.53
C SER A 21 -21.49 -0.30 26.16
N SER A 22 -21.56 -0.30 27.49
CA SER A 22 -22.79 -0.50 28.26
C SER A 22 -23.81 0.63 28.11
N SER A 23 -23.37 1.82 27.75
CA SER A 23 -24.21 3.02 27.66
C SER A 23 -25.20 3.06 26.49
N HIS A 24 -25.11 2.11 25.54
CA HIS A 24 -25.88 2.15 24.30
C HIS A 24 -26.35 0.73 23.88
N SER A 25 -27.47 0.30 24.44
CA SER A 25 -28.06 -1.01 24.16
C SER A 25 -28.50 -1.17 22.71
N GLU A 26 -28.85 -0.07 22.02
CA GLU A 26 -29.25 -0.04 20.60
C GLU A 26 -28.15 -0.45 19.63
N ARG A 27 -26.88 -0.47 20.08
CA ARG A 27 -25.73 -0.89 19.29
C ARG A 27 -25.51 -2.40 19.29
N ARG A 28 -26.34 -3.15 20.00
CA ARG A 28 -26.20 -4.59 20.20
C ARG A 28 -27.28 -5.36 19.45
N GLY A 29 -26.92 -6.59 19.07
CA GLY A 29 -27.85 -7.52 18.45
C GLY A 29 -28.27 -7.15 17.01
N PRO A 30 -29.36 -7.72 16.51
CA PRO A 30 -29.83 -7.56 15.13
C PRO A 30 -30.20 -6.11 14.77
N THR A 31 -30.59 -5.29 15.74
CA THR A 31 -30.98 -3.89 15.56
C THR A 31 -29.78 -2.99 15.16
N ALA A 32 -28.55 -3.44 15.39
CA ALA A 32 -27.35 -2.74 14.98
C ALA A 32 -27.04 -2.87 13.47
N SER A 33 -27.70 -3.78 12.74
CA SER A 33 -27.40 -4.07 11.32
C SER A 33 -27.37 -2.83 10.40
N PRO A 34 -28.30 -1.86 10.46
CA PRO A 34 -28.26 -0.68 9.61
C PRO A 34 -27.03 0.20 9.85
N LEU A 35 -26.60 0.30 11.11
CA LEU A 35 -25.42 1.07 11.50
C LEU A 35 -24.12 0.34 11.08
N LEU A 36 -24.08 -0.97 11.32
CA LEU A 36 -22.93 -1.81 10.95
C LEU A 36 -22.73 -1.87 9.45
N SER A 37 -23.80 -1.90 8.65
CA SER A 37 -23.69 -1.87 7.19
C SER A 37 -23.05 -0.59 6.66
N GLN A 38 -23.05 0.49 7.43
CA GLN A 38 -22.37 1.76 7.09
C GLN A 38 -20.94 1.82 7.63
N LEU A 39 -20.69 1.30 8.83
CA LEU A 39 -19.40 1.41 9.50
C LEU A 39 -18.39 0.34 9.06
N ILE A 40 -18.82 -0.92 8.96
CA ILE A 40 -17.93 -2.03 8.64
C ILE A 40 -17.22 -1.85 7.29
N PRO A 41 -17.86 -1.41 6.19
CA PRO A 41 -17.18 -1.18 4.92
C PRO A 41 -16.12 -0.07 4.95
N LEU A 42 -16.09 0.77 6.00
CA LEU A 42 -15.05 1.76 6.17
C LEU A 42 -13.72 1.14 6.60
N ILE A 43 -13.72 -0.06 7.18
CA ILE A 43 -12.52 -0.83 7.51
C ILE A 43 -11.98 -1.48 6.23
N ARG A 44 -10.71 -1.28 5.94
CA ARG A 44 -10.06 -1.82 4.74
C ARG A 44 -9.54 -3.23 5.02
N PHE A 45 -10.44 -4.22 5.00
CA PHE A 45 -10.12 -5.62 5.35
C PHE A 45 -8.98 -6.22 4.52
N SER A 46 -8.79 -5.77 3.28
CA SER A 46 -7.66 -6.18 2.43
C SER A 46 -6.27 -5.75 2.96
N MET A 47 -6.25 -4.84 3.93
CA MET A 47 -5.02 -4.38 4.61
C MET A 47 -4.75 -5.13 5.92
N LEU A 48 -5.65 -5.99 6.36
CA LEU A 48 -5.43 -6.92 7.47
C LEU A 48 -4.51 -8.07 7.01
N SER A 49 -3.70 -8.59 7.91
CA SER A 49 -2.98 -9.84 7.66
C SER A 49 -3.95 -11.03 7.59
N PRO A 50 -3.60 -12.14 6.93
CA PRO A 50 -4.44 -13.34 6.91
C PRO A 50 -4.82 -13.84 8.31
N GLN A 51 -3.94 -13.68 9.29
CA GLN A 51 -4.19 -14.08 10.68
C GLN A 51 -5.20 -13.15 11.37
N GLU A 52 -5.12 -11.84 11.13
CA GLU A 52 -6.11 -10.88 11.62
C GLU A 52 -7.47 -11.10 10.96
N ILE A 53 -7.50 -11.40 9.66
CA ILE A 53 -8.74 -11.77 8.94
C ILE A 53 -9.38 -13.01 9.58
N SER A 54 -8.59 -14.03 9.90
CA SER A 54 -9.08 -15.23 10.61
C SER A 54 -9.66 -14.85 11.99
N THR A 55 -9.02 -13.95 12.73
CA THR A 55 -9.56 -13.47 14.02
C THR A 55 -10.90 -12.74 13.84
N VAL A 56 -11.04 -11.93 12.79
CA VAL A 56 -12.32 -11.28 12.44
C VAL A 56 -13.38 -12.32 12.09
N GLU A 57 -13.04 -13.31 11.28
CA GLU A 57 -13.94 -14.40 10.85
C GLU A 57 -14.51 -15.17 12.04
N ASP A 58 -13.67 -15.49 13.03
CA ASP A 58 -14.05 -16.21 14.24
C ASP A 58 -14.82 -15.37 15.27
N SER A 59 -14.90 -14.07 15.06
CA SER A 59 -15.53 -13.15 16.00
C SER A 59 -17.05 -13.38 16.16
N LEU A 60 -17.57 -13.04 17.34
CA LEU A 60 -19.02 -13.09 17.58
C LEU A 60 -19.79 -12.16 16.64
N LEU A 61 -19.18 -11.01 16.27
CA LEU A 61 -19.80 -10.05 15.35
C LEU A 61 -20.01 -10.68 13.97
N THR A 62 -19.04 -11.44 13.46
CA THR A 62 -19.16 -12.15 12.18
C THR A 62 -20.24 -13.23 12.26
N LYS A 63 -20.30 -13.98 13.36
CA LYS A 63 -21.35 -15.01 13.56
C LYS A 63 -22.77 -14.44 13.59
N THR A 64 -22.94 -13.21 14.08
CA THR A 64 -24.25 -12.54 14.18
C THR A 64 -24.60 -11.71 12.95
N HIS A 65 -23.61 -11.16 12.25
CA HIS A 65 -23.77 -10.27 11.09
C HIS A 65 -23.02 -10.76 9.85
N GLY A 66 -22.93 -12.08 9.63
CA GLY A 66 -22.21 -12.73 8.54
C GLY A 66 -22.55 -12.16 7.17
N LYS A 67 -23.82 -11.86 6.90
CA LYS A 67 -24.26 -11.26 5.63
C LYS A 67 -23.51 -9.97 5.25
N ILE A 68 -23.01 -9.21 6.23
CA ILE A 68 -22.24 -7.98 6.00
C ILE A 68 -20.75 -8.30 5.92
N LEU A 69 -20.24 -9.17 6.80
CA LEU A 69 -18.80 -9.41 6.97
C LEU A 69 -18.23 -10.46 6.02
N GLU A 70 -18.93 -11.56 5.75
CA GLU A 70 -18.43 -12.65 4.90
C GLU A 70 -17.99 -12.19 3.50
N PRO A 71 -18.71 -11.30 2.77
CA PRO A 71 -18.25 -10.81 1.49
C PRO A 71 -16.95 -10.00 1.59
N LEU A 72 -16.77 -9.23 2.67
CA LEU A 72 -15.58 -8.42 2.91
C LEU A 72 -14.38 -9.29 3.29
N ILE A 73 -14.59 -10.29 4.14
CA ILE A 73 -13.59 -11.30 4.52
C ILE A 73 -13.12 -12.08 3.28
N GLY A 74 -14.07 -12.57 2.47
CA GLY A 74 -13.75 -13.28 1.23
C GLY A 74 -12.95 -12.42 0.24
N LYS A 75 -13.31 -11.12 0.09
CA LYS A 75 -12.54 -10.15 -0.72
C LYS A 75 -11.15 -9.94 -0.14
N ALA A 76 -11.00 -9.89 1.18
CA ALA A 76 -9.71 -9.71 1.85
C ALA A 76 -8.78 -10.92 1.64
N TYR A 77 -9.26 -12.14 1.82
CA TYR A 77 -8.48 -13.35 1.51
C TYR A 77 -8.07 -13.41 0.04
N LYS A 78 -9.01 -13.10 -0.87
CA LYS A 78 -8.70 -13.01 -2.30
C LYS A 78 -7.59 -12.01 -2.58
N ALA A 79 -7.60 -10.83 -1.92
CA ALA A 79 -6.56 -9.81 -2.09
C ALA A 79 -5.16 -10.30 -1.67
N HIS A 80 -5.07 -11.26 -0.73
CA HIS A 80 -3.81 -11.91 -0.35
C HIS A 80 -3.42 -13.06 -1.27
N ALA A 81 -4.38 -13.75 -1.85
CA ALA A 81 -4.13 -14.92 -2.70
C ALA A 81 -3.73 -14.57 -4.13
N VAL A 82 -4.19 -13.42 -4.65
CA VAL A 82 -3.88 -13.01 -6.02
C VAL A 82 -2.52 -12.31 -6.13
N SER A 83 -1.85 -12.45 -7.29
CA SER A 83 -0.60 -11.74 -7.58
C SER A 83 -0.78 -10.22 -7.57
N LEU A 84 0.30 -9.47 -7.33
CA LEU A 84 0.26 -8.00 -7.40
C LEU A 84 -0.08 -7.51 -8.82
N THR A 85 0.25 -8.25 -9.87
CA THR A 85 -0.17 -7.95 -11.26
C THR A 85 -1.70 -7.96 -11.39
N THR A 86 -2.36 -8.98 -10.83
CA THR A 86 -3.83 -9.05 -10.81
C THR A 86 -4.41 -7.91 -9.95
N LYS A 87 -3.80 -7.67 -8.79
CA LYS A 87 -4.20 -6.57 -7.89
C LYS A 87 -4.11 -5.22 -8.60
N ALA A 88 -3.03 -4.95 -9.34
CA ALA A 88 -2.84 -3.70 -10.07
C ALA A 88 -3.93 -3.44 -11.11
N ARG A 89 -4.44 -4.49 -11.75
CA ARG A 89 -5.51 -4.41 -12.74
C ARG A 89 -6.89 -4.20 -12.11
N ASP A 90 -7.13 -4.85 -10.97
CA ASP A 90 -8.45 -4.88 -10.32
C ASP A 90 -8.61 -3.78 -9.25
N CYS A 91 -7.51 -3.13 -8.80
CA CYS A 91 -7.52 -2.13 -7.74
C CYS A 91 -7.83 -0.72 -8.28
N ILE A 92 -9.11 -0.39 -8.35
CA ILE A 92 -9.57 0.93 -8.80
C ILE A 92 -10.34 1.68 -7.69
N ASP A 93 -10.68 1.02 -6.59
CA ASP A 93 -11.56 1.55 -5.55
C ASP A 93 -10.82 2.07 -4.30
N LEU A 94 -11.54 2.81 -3.46
CA LEU A 94 -11.05 3.37 -2.19
C LEU A 94 -10.52 2.31 -1.21
N SER A 95 -11.00 1.07 -1.30
CA SER A 95 -10.55 -0.02 -0.42
C SER A 95 -9.11 -0.44 -0.69
N SER A 96 -8.54 -0.02 -1.82
CA SER A 96 -7.17 -0.29 -2.26
C SER A 96 -6.18 0.81 -1.88
N LEU A 97 -6.69 1.97 -1.43
CA LEU A 97 -5.84 3.09 -1.01
C LEU A 97 -5.38 2.87 0.43
N LEU A 98 -4.12 3.16 0.71
CA LEU A 98 -3.57 3.16 2.07
C LEU A 98 -3.97 4.46 2.79
N ARG A 99 -4.23 4.34 4.09
CA ARG A 99 -4.28 5.49 5.00
C ARG A 99 -2.87 5.82 5.49
N ASP A 100 -2.74 6.88 6.27
CA ASP A 100 -1.52 7.16 7.02
C ASP A 100 -1.47 6.24 8.24
N TYR A 101 -0.75 5.12 8.10
CA TYR A 101 -0.54 4.18 9.21
C TYR A 101 0.72 4.54 9.99
N SER A 102 0.65 4.50 11.32
CA SER A 102 1.82 4.69 12.18
C SER A 102 2.68 3.43 12.26
N GLU A 103 2.10 2.25 12.06
CA GLU A 103 2.86 1.00 12.02
C GLU A 103 3.32 0.68 10.60
N LEU A 104 4.61 0.34 10.47
CA LEU A 104 5.21 -0.08 9.20
C LEU A 104 4.88 -1.54 8.95
N ARG A 105 4.18 -1.80 7.85
CA ARG A 105 3.90 -3.14 7.31
C ARG A 105 4.59 -3.31 5.95
N TRP A 106 4.18 -4.30 5.17
CA TRP A 106 4.65 -4.53 3.79
C TRP A 106 4.13 -3.50 2.77
N ASP A 107 3.19 -2.66 3.17
CA ASP A 107 2.60 -1.58 2.36
C ASP A 107 2.95 -0.23 2.98
N ARG A 108 3.26 0.75 2.15
CA ARG A 108 3.54 2.12 2.61
C ARG A 108 3.02 3.16 1.64
N ARG A 109 2.48 4.26 2.17
CA ARG A 109 2.18 5.48 1.43
C ARG A 109 3.32 6.49 1.64
N LEU A 110 3.78 7.07 0.54
CA LEU A 110 4.82 8.10 0.49
C LEU A 110 4.20 9.35 -0.10
N VAL A 111 4.58 10.51 0.43
CA VAL A 111 4.10 11.80 -0.04
C VAL A 111 5.30 12.70 -0.31
N LEU A 112 5.34 13.30 -1.51
CA LEU A 112 6.34 14.26 -1.94
C LEU A 112 5.65 15.54 -2.36
N LYS A 113 6.07 16.65 -1.79
CA LYS A 113 5.58 17.97 -2.17
C LYS A 113 6.19 18.40 -3.49
N ARG A 114 5.46 19.20 -4.24
CA ARG A 114 5.89 19.74 -5.53
C ARG A 114 7.25 20.45 -5.47
N ASP A 115 7.47 21.28 -4.44
CA ASP A 115 8.74 21.99 -4.24
C ASP A 115 9.94 21.06 -4.06
N GLN A 116 9.71 19.86 -3.51
CA GLN A 116 10.73 18.82 -3.40
C GLN A 116 11.07 18.21 -4.77
N LEU A 117 10.05 17.98 -5.62
CA LEU A 117 10.24 17.47 -6.98
C LEU A 117 11.00 18.47 -7.86
N GLU A 118 10.71 19.77 -7.72
CA GLU A 118 11.35 20.86 -8.48
C GLU A 118 12.85 21.03 -8.16
N ARG A 119 13.30 20.60 -6.98
CA ARG A 119 14.73 20.72 -6.58
C ARG A 119 15.67 19.80 -7.33
N GLY A 120 15.16 18.83 -8.09
CA GLY A 120 15.99 17.90 -8.86
C GLY A 120 16.89 17.02 -8.02
N LEU A 121 16.45 16.66 -6.81
CA LEU A 121 17.19 15.84 -5.85
C LEU A 121 16.61 14.41 -5.81
N ASP A 122 17.45 13.47 -5.42
CA ASP A 122 17.00 12.13 -5.11
C ASP A 122 16.27 12.12 -3.76
N HIS A 123 15.13 11.43 -3.73
CA HIS A 123 14.34 11.22 -2.51
C HIS A 123 14.38 9.76 -2.12
N GLU A 124 14.84 9.48 -0.91
CA GLU A 124 14.96 8.11 -0.38
C GLU A 124 14.01 7.88 0.78
N PHE A 125 13.34 6.74 0.74
CA PHE A 125 12.40 6.30 1.76
C PHE A 125 12.76 4.90 2.22
N LYS A 126 12.94 4.74 3.52
CA LYS A 126 13.17 3.43 4.13
C LYS A 126 11.84 2.72 4.34
N ILE A 127 11.79 1.48 3.91
CA ILE A 127 10.63 0.59 4.02
C ILE A 127 11.10 -0.70 4.68
N SER A 128 10.30 -1.23 5.58
CA SER A 128 10.53 -2.54 6.17
C SER A 128 9.42 -3.49 5.79
N THR A 129 9.78 -4.70 5.42
CA THR A 129 8.84 -5.80 5.17
C THR A 129 9.12 -6.95 6.11
N ARG A 130 8.13 -7.78 6.37
CA ARG A 130 8.32 -9.00 7.15
C ARG A 130 8.53 -10.20 6.23
N SER A 131 9.51 -11.02 6.55
CA SER A 131 9.71 -12.31 5.91
C SER A 131 8.50 -13.22 6.18
N PRO A 132 8.09 -14.07 5.22
CA PRO A 132 7.06 -15.09 5.45
C PRO A 132 7.59 -16.30 6.25
N THR A 133 8.91 -16.39 6.49
CA THR A 133 9.55 -17.52 7.17
C THR A 133 9.51 -17.37 8.68
N ILE A 134 9.50 -18.49 9.40
CA ILE A 134 9.64 -18.54 10.87
C ILE A 134 11.09 -18.94 11.18
N PRO A 135 11.86 -18.17 11.98
CA PRO A 135 11.45 -16.92 12.63
C PRO A 135 11.20 -15.77 11.63
N ILE A 136 10.28 -14.89 11.98
CA ILE A 136 9.95 -13.73 11.14
C ILE A 136 11.14 -12.77 11.11
N ASN A 137 11.78 -12.66 9.96
CA ASN A 137 12.85 -11.69 9.72
C ASN A 137 12.28 -10.42 9.08
N SER A 138 12.69 -9.26 9.54
CA SER A 138 12.44 -8.00 8.88
C SER A 138 13.43 -7.80 7.76
N TRP A 139 12.94 -7.53 6.57
CA TRP A 139 13.76 -7.07 5.45
C TRP A 139 13.66 -5.56 5.31
N SER A 140 14.80 -4.90 5.16
CA SER A 140 14.88 -3.46 4.94
C SER A 140 15.11 -3.17 3.46
N TRP A 141 14.45 -2.12 2.98
CA TRP A 141 14.49 -1.64 1.61
C TRP A 141 14.66 -0.13 1.59
N THR A 142 15.35 0.38 0.60
CA THR A 142 15.35 1.80 0.25
C THR A 142 14.61 1.97 -1.08
N PHE A 143 13.49 2.69 -1.04
CA PHE A 143 12.77 3.14 -2.23
C PHE A 143 13.29 4.53 -2.59
N ARG A 144 13.86 4.68 -3.79
CA ARG A 144 14.47 5.92 -4.25
C ARG A 144 13.75 6.44 -5.49
N LEU A 145 13.35 7.69 -5.42
CA LEU A 145 12.87 8.48 -6.55
C LEU A 145 13.97 9.41 -6.99
N SER A 146 14.44 9.26 -8.23
CA SER A 146 15.48 10.11 -8.81
C SER A 146 14.86 11.11 -9.77
N THR A 147 15.10 12.39 -9.47
CA THR A 147 14.71 13.52 -10.29
C THR A 147 15.95 14.25 -10.83
N GLN A 148 17.14 13.65 -10.75
CA GLN A 148 18.39 14.24 -11.21
C GLN A 148 18.42 14.34 -12.73
N GLY A 149 18.94 15.46 -13.23
CA GLY A 149 19.19 15.70 -14.66
C GLY A 149 18.17 16.57 -15.38
N SER A 150 17.05 16.92 -14.73
CA SER A 150 15.85 17.38 -15.42
C SER A 150 15.83 18.83 -15.89
N PHE A 151 16.45 19.77 -15.18
CA PHE A 151 16.22 21.18 -15.47
C PHE A 151 17.31 21.86 -16.34
N SER A 152 18.47 21.23 -16.51
CA SER A 152 19.61 21.81 -17.25
C SER A 152 19.99 21.04 -18.51
N SER A 153 19.46 19.85 -18.76
CA SER A 153 19.84 19.05 -19.90
C SER A 153 18.95 19.29 -21.13
N THR A 154 19.56 19.30 -22.28
CA THR A 154 18.89 19.40 -23.59
C THR A 154 18.40 18.03 -24.09
N SER A 155 18.71 16.95 -23.39
CA SER A 155 18.35 15.60 -23.78
C SER A 155 17.00 15.18 -23.20
N PRO A 156 16.00 14.79 -24.03
CA PRO A 156 14.69 14.36 -23.55
C PRO A 156 14.70 13.06 -22.74
N ASN A 157 15.83 12.33 -22.73
CA ASN A 157 15.98 11.12 -21.92
C ASN A 157 16.36 11.40 -20.46
N GLU A 158 16.84 12.57 -20.16
CA GLU A 158 17.30 12.95 -18.81
C GLU A 158 16.21 13.64 -17.98
N ASP A 159 15.09 14.03 -18.61
CA ASP A 159 13.94 14.66 -17.94
C ASP A 159 12.86 13.60 -17.58
N SER A 160 13.25 12.46 -17.05
CA SER A 160 12.28 11.43 -16.65
C SER A 160 12.48 10.99 -15.22
N LEU A 161 11.35 10.87 -14.50
CA LEU A 161 11.31 10.27 -13.18
C LEU A 161 11.83 8.83 -13.27
N ARG A 162 12.82 8.49 -12.43
CA ARG A 162 13.34 7.13 -12.29
C ARG A 162 13.05 6.62 -10.88
N ILE A 163 12.68 5.38 -10.78
CA ILE A 163 12.31 4.75 -9.52
C ILE A 163 13.20 3.54 -9.30
N PHE A 164 13.81 3.46 -8.12
CA PHE A 164 14.67 2.35 -7.74
C PHE A 164 14.16 1.70 -6.47
N LEU A 165 14.23 0.38 -6.43
CA LEU A 165 14.04 -0.42 -5.23
C LEU A 165 15.38 -1.06 -4.87
N ASN A 166 15.90 -0.77 -3.70
CA ASN A 166 17.18 -1.29 -3.21
C ASN A 166 16.93 -2.16 -1.98
N ALA A 167 17.45 -3.37 -1.99
CA ALA A 167 17.42 -4.25 -0.83
C ALA A 167 18.61 -3.94 0.08
N GLU A 168 18.35 -3.76 1.38
CA GLU A 168 19.40 -3.52 2.38
C GLU A 168 19.78 -4.84 3.07
N SER A 169 21.08 -5.00 3.38
CA SER A 169 21.62 -6.12 4.18
C SER A 169 21.15 -7.49 3.68
N VAL A 170 21.35 -7.76 2.39
CA VAL A 170 20.95 -9.02 1.76
C VAL A 170 21.86 -10.16 2.23
N ASP A 171 21.36 -11.00 3.08
CA ASP A 171 22.03 -12.21 3.63
C ASP A 171 21.82 -13.44 2.75
N HIS A 172 20.64 -13.57 2.16
CA HIS A 172 20.25 -14.64 1.24
C HIS A 172 19.40 -14.05 0.09
N PRO A 173 19.27 -14.75 -1.06
CA PRO A 173 18.47 -14.27 -2.17
C PRO A 173 17.02 -13.99 -1.76
N ARG A 174 16.50 -12.81 -2.11
CA ARG A 174 15.12 -12.39 -1.84
C ARG A 174 14.35 -12.30 -3.13
N HIS A 175 13.37 -13.19 -3.27
CA HIS A 175 12.45 -13.18 -4.40
C HIS A 175 11.21 -12.39 -4.00
N VAL A 176 10.91 -11.33 -4.73
CA VAL A 176 9.76 -10.46 -4.40
C VAL A 176 8.99 -10.07 -5.65
N GLU A 177 7.70 -9.89 -5.47
CA GLU A 177 6.87 -9.08 -6.35
C GLU A 177 6.65 -7.71 -5.69
N PHE A 178 6.55 -6.67 -6.50
CA PHE A 178 6.28 -5.33 -6.04
C PHE A 178 5.19 -4.65 -6.86
N LEU A 179 4.46 -3.76 -6.22
CA LEU A 179 3.48 -2.88 -6.84
C LEU A 179 3.72 -1.46 -6.33
N VAL A 180 3.99 -0.55 -7.26
CA VAL A 180 4.08 0.89 -6.99
C VAL A 180 2.91 1.56 -7.69
N SER A 181 2.10 2.30 -6.95
CA SER A 181 0.92 2.98 -7.47
C SER A 181 0.98 4.47 -7.18
N PHE A 182 0.80 5.27 -8.20
CA PHE A 182 0.51 6.70 -8.09
C PHE A 182 -0.97 6.84 -7.80
N VAL A 183 -1.31 7.58 -6.76
CA VAL A 183 -2.68 7.65 -6.25
C VAL A 183 -3.11 9.09 -6.01
N ASP A 184 -4.40 9.34 -6.14
CA ASP A 184 -5.06 10.50 -5.56
C ASP A 184 -5.89 10.07 -4.33
N ASP A 185 -6.72 10.93 -3.79
CA ASP A 185 -7.53 10.62 -2.60
C ASP A 185 -8.66 9.61 -2.87
N ARG A 186 -8.95 9.31 -4.13
CA ARG A 186 -10.11 8.52 -4.53
C ARG A 186 -9.79 7.29 -5.35
N ARG A 187 -8.63 7.27 -6.04
CA ARG A 187 -8.30 6.21 -6.99
C ARG A 187 -6.80 6.03 -7.21
N VAL A 188 -6.47 4.91 -7.78
CA VAL A 188 -5.15 4.65 -8.37
C VAL A 188 -5.12 5.28 -9.77
N ILE A 189 -4.11 6.12 -10.04
CA ILE A 189 -3.93 6.82 -11.32
C ILE A 189 -3.10 5.96 -12.27
N LYS A 190 -1.98 5.43 -11.78
CA LYS A 190 -1.03 4.60 -12.54
C LYS A 190 -0.39 3.58 -11.62
N SER A 191 -0.16 2.37 -12.13
CA SER A 191 0.52 1.30 -11.40
C SER A 191 1.71 0.76 -12.17
N ILE A 192 2.77 0.43 -11.44
CA ILE A 192 3.98 -0.27 -11.91
C ILE A 192 4.06 -1.55 -11.11
N VAL A 193 4.13 -2.67 -11.78
CA VAL A 193 4.23 -3.98 -11.15
C VAL A 193 5.39 -4.76 -11.75
N GLY A 194 6.08 -5.52 -10.91
CA GLY A 194 7.16 -6.37 -11.38
C GLY A 194 7.55 -7.42 -10.36
N LYS A 195 8.44 -8.29 -10.79
CA LYS A 195 9.07 -9.31 -9.96
C LYS A 195 10.57 -9.18 -10.09
N ASN A 196 11.30 -9.41 -9.01
CA ASN A 196 12.75 -9.42 -9.06
C ASN A 196 13.35 -10.31 -7.97
N GLN A 197 14.58 -10.76 -8.24
CA GLN A 197 15.43 -11.44 -7.27
C GLN A 197 16.55 -10.49 -6.83
N PHE A 198 16.58 -10.18 -5.55
CA PHE A 198 17.65 -9.39 -4.95
C PHE A 198 18.70 -10.31 -4.32
N THR A 199 19.97 -10.02 -4.61
CA THR A 199 21.15 -10.73 -4.07
C THR A 199 22.18 -9.70 -3.61
N LYS A 200 23.26 -10.13 -2.95
CA LYS A 200 24.38 -9.24 -2.57
C LYS A 200 24.96 -8.48 -3.75
N SER A 201 25.01 -9.08 -4.94
CA SER A 201 25.53 -8.48 -6.17
C SER A 201 24.48 -7.71 -6.98
N ARG A 202 23.20 -8.02 -6.78
CA ARG A 202 22.05 -7.37 -7.43
C ARG A 202 21.08 -6.84 -6.37
N TYR A 203 21.54 -5.90 -5.59
CA TYR A 203 20.74 -5.32 -4.50
C TYR A 203 19.84 -4.17 -4.94
N SER A 204 20.01 -3.65 -6.17
CA SER A 204 19.26 -2.53 -6.73
C SER A 204 18.53 -2.94 -8.01
N CYS A 205 17.30 -2.49 -8.16
CA CYS A 205 16.47 -2.66 -9.34
C CYS A 205 15.83 -1.32 -9.72
N GLU A 206 16.02 -0.89 -10.97
CA GLU A 206 15.23 0.20 -11.55
C GLU A 206 13.88 -0.34 -11.99
N LEU A 207 12.80 0.33 -11.60
CA LEU A 207 11.44 -0.10 -11.91
C LEU A 207 11.03 0.45 -13.28
N GLU A 208 10.68 -0.43 -14.20
CA GLU A 208 10.24 -0.06 -15.54
C GLU A 208 8.83 0.53 -15.50
N MET A 209 8.71 1.80 -15.89
CA MET A 209 7.44 2.52 -15.85
C MET A 209 6.57 2.35 -17.11
N GLY A 210 7.05 1.64 -18.11
CA GLY A 210 6.40 1.52 -19.43
C GLY A 210 6.37 2.86 -20.19
N GLU A 211 5.68 3.83 -19.66
CA GLU A 211 5.63 5.22 -20.15
C GLU A 211 6.49 6.12 -19.28
N LYS A 212 7.39 6.90 -19.89
CA LYS A 212 8.22 7.86 -19.16
C LYS A 212 7.37 8.98 -18.58
N ILE A 213 7.61 9.33 -17.33
CA ILE A 213 6.98 10.46 -16.65
C ILE A 213 8.00 11.60 -16.68
N SER A 214 7.70 12.66 -17.45
CA SER A 214 8.53 13.87 -17.47
C SER A 214 8.44 14.58 -16.11
N ILE A 215 9.58 14.91 -15.53
CA ILE A 215 9.65 15.66 -14.26
C ILE A 215 9.08 17.06 -14.45
N ARG A 216 9.30 17.69 -15.62
CA ARG A 216 8.73 19.01 -15.93
C ARG A 216 7.21 18.95 -15.95
N GLU A 217 6.62 17.93 -16.59
CA GLU A 217 5.17 17.74 -16.59
C GLU A 217 4.68 17.42 -15.18
N LEU A 218 5.40 16.59 -14.43
CA LEU A 218 5.06 16.27 -13.05
C LEU A 218 5.05 17.52 -12.16
N ALA A 219 6.01 18.43 -12.34
CA ALA A 219 6.11 19.68 -11.56
C ALA A 219 5.09 20.75 -11.98
N THR A 220 4.34 20.58 -13.08
CA THR A 220 3.31 21.55 -13.47
C THR A 220 2.07 21.46 -12.58
N SER A 221 1.40 22.61 -12.40
CA SER A 221 0.14 22.67 -11.62
C SER A 221 -1.01 21.87 -12.24
N SER A 222 -0.93 21.53 -13.52
CA SER A 222 -1.91 20.75 -14.26
C SER A 222 -1.61 19.25 -14.32
N SER A 223 -0.55 18.80 -13.65
CA SER A 223 -0.20 17.37 -13.64
C SER A 223 -1.32 16.53 -13.04
N LYS A 224 -1.75 15.51 -13.78
CA LYS A 224 -2.75 14.53 -13.33
C LYS A 224 -2.25 13.61 -12.22
N LEU A 225 -0.93 13.57 -12.00
CA LEU A 225 -0.29 12.73 -10.97
C LEU A 225 -0.16 13.44 -9.62
N LEU A 226 -0.38 14.76 -9.57
CA LEU A 226 -0.37 15.53 -8.33
C LEU A 226 -1.79 15.70 -7.79
N ASN A 227 -1.95 15.43 -6.51
CA ASN A 227 -3.14 15.76 -5.75
C ASN A 227 -2.83 16.95 -4.84
N GLU A 228 -3.50 18.09 -5.03
CA GLU A 228 -3.28 19.34 -4.27
C GLU A 228 -1.80 19.78 -4.20
N GLY A 229 -1.01 19.50 -5.23
CA GLY A 229 0.41 19.83 -5.29
C GLY A 229 1.33 18.80 -4.63
N GLU A 230 0.82 17.65 -4.27
CA GLU A 230 1.58 16.54 -3.67
C GLU A 230 1.52 15.29 -4.56
N LEU A 231 2.66 14.60 -4.69
CA LEU A 231 2.76 13.30 -5.33
C LEU A 231 2.58 12.22 -4.28
N HIS A 232 1.50 11.47 -4.41
CA HIS A 232 1.20 10.35 -3.51
C HIS A 232 1.55 9.02 -4.18
N ILE A 233 2.41 8.24 -3.53
CA ILE A 233 2.85 6.93 -4.01
C ILE A 233 2.54 5.89 -2.96
N GLN A 234 1.94 4.79 -3.37
CA GLN A 234 1.82 3.58 -2.55
C GLN A 234 2.78 2.52 -3.05
N ILE A 235 3.47 1.86 -2.15
CA ILE A 235 4.33 0.73 -2.47
C ILE A 235 3.91 -0.49 -1.64
N THR A 236 3.80 -1.62 -2.32
CA THR A 236 3.60 -2.94 -1.74
C THR A 236 4.74 -3.83 -2.19
N ILE A 237 5.40 -4.52 -1.26
CA ILE A 237 6.45 -5.50 -1.55
C ILE A 237 6.05 -6.82 -0.90
N ARG A 238 5.99 -7.90 -1.67
CA ARG A 238 5.64 -9.23 -1.18
C ARG A 238 6.72 -10.25 -1.51
N PRO A 239 7.11 -11.09 -0.56
CA PRO A 239 7.92 -12.27 -0.87
C PRO A 239 7.13 -13.22 -1.77
N ILE A 240 7.84 -13.85 -2.70
CA ILE A 240 7.31 -14.91 -3.56
C ILE A 240 8.24 -16.11 -3.55
N ASN A 241 7.74 -17.25 -3.98
CA ASN A 241 8.57 -18.45 -4.12
C ASN A 241 9.58 -18.28 -5.26
N GLY A 242 10.80 -18.79 -5.09
CA GLY A 242 11.89 -18.64 -6.06
C GLY A 242 11.58 -19.19 -7.46
N ASN A 243 10.59 -20.06 -7.59
CA ASN A 243 10.16 -20.63 -8.86
C ASN A 243 9.18 -19.71 -9.65
N GLU A 244 8.83 -18.55 -9.10
CA GLU A 244 7.86 -17.61 -9.70
C GLU A 244 8.51 -16.37 -10.35
N VAL A 245 9.84 -16.27 -10.31
CA VAL A 245 10.62 -15.14 -10.85
C VAL A 245 11.06 -15.43 -12.29
#